data_bd8cd0eb3255f8e45c0b4d90bee97c6a
#
_entry.id   bd8cd0eb3255f8e45c0b4d90bee97c6a
#
_cell.length_a   1.000
_cell.length_b   1.000
_cell.length_c   1.000
_cell.angle_alpha   90.00
_cell.angle_beta   90.00
_cell.angle_gamma   90.00
#
_symmetry.space_group_name_H-M   'P 1'
#
loop_
_entity.id
_entity.type
_entity.pdbx_description
1 polymer ?
#
loop_
_entity_poly.entity_id
_entity_poly.type
_entity_poly.pdbx_seq_one_letter_code
_entity_poly.pdbx_strand_id
1 'polypeptide(L)'
;MAPAIPTGVHSITPYLIVKDSAKAIDFYKRAFGAEEVERTTGPGGKAIMHAEIRIGDSLLMLSDEFPGSNCGSPETLKGTTCQMYV
;
A
#
# COMPACT_ATOMS: atom_id res chain seq x y z
N MET A 1 19.47 -14.80 -10.45
CA MET A 1 18.19 -15.48 -10.27
C MET A 1 17.35 -14.78 -9.21
N ALA A 2 16.11 -14.68 -9.47
CA ALA A 2 15.22 -14.05 -8.50
C ALA A 2 15.14 -14.88 -7.23
N PRO A 3 15.10 -14.26 -6.07
CA PRO A 3 14.89 -14.99 -4.82
C PRO A 3 13.50 -15.62 -4.80
N ALA A 4 13.31 -16.55 -3.90
CA ALA A 4 12.01 -17.14 -3.71
C ALA A 4 10.98 -16.06 -3.36
N ILE A 5 9.76 -16.25 -3.82
CA ILE A 5 8.68 -15.33 -3.50
C ILE A 5 8.37 -15.46 -2.01
N PRO A 6 8.37 -14.36 -1.24
CA PRO A 6 8.03 -14.43 0.17
C PRO A 6 6.63 -14.99 0.39
N THR A 7 6.42 -15.59 1.54
CA THR A 7 5.12 -16.15 1.90
C THR A 7 4.04 -15.08 1.84
N GLY A 8 2.95 -15.37 1.15
CA GLY A 8 1.83 -14.44 1.00
C GLY A 8 1.99 -13.44 -0.13
N VAL A 9 3.14 -13.43 -0.81
CA VAL A 9 3.38 -12.57 -1.96
C VAL A 9 3.33 -13.42 -3.22
N HIS A 10 2.64 -12.94 -4.22
CA HIS A 10 2.51 -13.62 -5.51
C HIS A 10 3.38 -12.94 -6.55
N SER A 11 3.33 -13.44 -7.79
CA SER A 11 4.15 -12.89 -8.87
C SER A 11 3.86 -11.42 -9.14
N ILE A 12 2.64 -10.99 -8.89
CA ILE A 12 2.24 -9.58 -9.04
C ILE A 12 1.63 -9.14 -7.73
N THR A 13 2.14 -8.05 -7.19
CA THR A 13 1.64 -7.47 -5.96
C THR A 13 1.36 -5.99 -6.18
N PRO A 14 0.14 -5.52 -5.93
CA PRO A 14 -0.15 -4.10 -6.09
C PRO A 14 0.64 -3.26 -5.07
N TYR A 15 1.06 -2.10 -5.50
CA TYR A 15 1.72 -1.13 -4.65
C TYR A 15 1.04 0.22 -4.88
N LEU A 16 0.31 0.69 -3.87
CA LEU A 16 -0.49 1.90 -3.99
C LEU A 16 0.23 3.09 -3.38
N ILE A 17 0.16 4.22 -4.06
CA ILE A 17 0.62 5.50 -3.53
C ILE A 17 -0.63 6.30 -3.18
N VAL A 18 -0.77 6.68 -1.92
CA VAL A 18 -1.93 7.40 -1.43
C VAL A 18 -1.49 8.59 -0.60
N LYS A 19 -2.39 9.52 -0.36
CA LYS A 19 -2.04 10.71 0.42
C LYS A 19 -1.92 10.42 1.90
N ASP A 20 -2.73 9.51 2.41
CA ASP A 20 -2.74 9.19 3.83
C ASP A 20 -2.90 7.68 3.99
N SER A 21 -1.75 7.01 4.03
CA SER A 21 -1.74 5.55 4.13
C SER A 21 -2.34 5.06 5.45
N ALA A 22 -2.15 5.80 6.53
CA ALA A 22 -2.70 5.40 7.82
C ALA A 22 -4.23 5.33 7.76
N LYS A 23 -4.85 6.33 7.14
CA LYS A 23 -6.31 6.32 6.95
C LYS A 23 -6.74 5.24 5.98
N ALA A 24 -5.97 5.02 4.93
CA ALA A 24 -6.29 3.98 3.95
C ALA A 24 -6.25 2.60 4.60
N ILE A 25 -5.22 2.33 5.40
CA ILE A 25 -5.11 1.05 6.10
C ILE A 25 -6.30 0.85 7.03
N ASP A 26 -6.66 1.88 7.77
CA ASP A 26 -7.79 1.82 8.69
C ASP A 26 -9.10 1.53 7.95
N PHE A 27 -9.29 2.17 6.81
CA PHE A 27 -10.44 1.93 5.96
C PHE A 27 -10.47 0.47 5.47
N TYR A 28 -9.32 -0.05 5.00
CA TYR A 28 -9.27 -1.42 4.49
C TYR A 28 -9.52 -2.45 5.59
N LYS A 29 -9.07 -2.17 6.81
CA LYS A 29 -9.37 -3.05 7.95
C LYS A 29 -10.87 -3.12 8.20
N ARG A 30 -11.54 -1.99 8.15
CA ARG A 30 -12.98 -1.92 8.42
C ARG A 30 -13.80 -2.46 7.26
N ALA A 31 -13.41 -2.16 6.03
CA ALA A 31 -14.19 -2.50 4.86
C ALA A 31 -13.99 -3.95 4.41
N PHE A 32 -12.76 -4.45 4.51
CA PHE A 32 -12.39 -5.74 3.93
C PHE A 32 -11.79 -6.72 4.93
N GLY A 33 -11.70 -6.35 6.19
CA GLY A 33 -11.07 -7.20 7.19
C GLY A 33 -9.57 -7.35 6.97
N ALA A 34 -8.92 -6.32 6.43
CA ALA A 34 -7.49 -6.38 6.17
C ALA A 34 -6.69 -6.52 7.47
N GLU A 35 -5.57 -7.23 7.37
CA GLU A 35 -4.62 -7.35 8.47
C GLU A 35 -3.36 -6.57 8.12
N GLU A 36 -2.86 -5.79 9.08
CA GLU A 36 -1.61 -5.06 8.89
C GLU A 36 -0.45 -6.01 9.14
N VAL A 37 0.39 -6.20 8.11
CA VAL A 37 1.53 -7.13 8.20
C VAL A 37 2.79 -6.38 8.61
N GLU A 38 3.00 -5.19 8.04
CA GLU A 38 4.20 -4.41 8.30
C GLU A 38 3.89 -2.93 8.10
N ARG A 39 4.60 -2.09 8.87
CA ARG A 39 4.52 -0.65 8.68
C ARG A 39 5.88 -0.04 8.99
N THR A 40 6.43 0.69 8.03
CA THR A 40 7.67 1.43 8.21
C THR A 40 7.35 2.92 8.14
N THR A 41 7.64 3.65 9.20
CA THR A 41 7.37 5.08 9.25
C THR A 41 8.63 5.87 8.96
N GLY A 42 8.46 7.09 8.47
CA GLY A 42 9.57 8.00 8.23
C GLY A 42 9.96 8.77 9.50
N PRO A 43 10.89 9.72 9.35
CA PRO A 43 11.29 10.56 10.48
C PRO A 43 10.07 11.24 11.11
N GLY A 44 10.03 11.25 12.42
CA GLY A 44 8.90 11.82 13.15
C GLY A 44 7.72 10.87 13.34
N GLY A 45 7.74 9.69 12.72
CA GLY A 45 6.74 8.65 12.92
C GLY A 45 5.37 8.94 12.34
N LYS A 46 5.23 9.94 11.47
CA LYS A 46 3.92 10.32 10.92
C LYS A 46 3.67 9.79 9.53
N ALA A 47 4.64 9.94 8.63
CA ALA A 47 4.48 9.47 7.27
C ALA A 47 4.77 7.99 7.19
N ILE A 48 4.00 7.27 6.39
CA ILE A 48 4.23 5.86 6.16
C ILE A 48 5.05 5.72 4.89
N MET A 49 6.29 5.26 5.03
CA MET A 49 7.17 5.06 3.89
C MET A 49 6.87 3.76 3.16
N HIS A 50 6.38 2.78 3.89
CA HIS A 50 6.03 1.48 3.33
C HIS A 50 5.11 0.76 4.29
N ALA A 51 4.08 0.15 3.78
CA ALA A 51 3.21 -0.69 4.59
C ALA A 51 2.76 -1.88 3.74
N GLU A 52 2.47 -2.97 4.43
CA GLU A 52 1.93 -4.18 3.82
C GLU A 52 0.70 -4.60 4.59
N ILE A 53 -0.39 -4.83 3.88
CA ILE A 53 -1.61 -5.36 4.46
C ILE A 53 -2.03 -6.60 3.68
N ARG A 54 -2.78 -7.47 4.33
CA ARG A 54 -3.31 -8.66 3.71
C ARG A 54 -4.82 -8.63 3.72
N ILE A 55 -5.40 -8.88 2.56
CA ILE A 55 -6.84 -9.02 2.40
C ILE A 55 -7.06 -10.44 1.86
N GLY A 56 -7.67 -11.31 2.67
CA GLY A 56 -7.80 -12.70 2.29
C GLY A 56 -6.44 -13.35 2.12
N ASP A 57 -6.16 -13.83 0.92
CA ASP A 57 -4.88 -14.46 0.59
C ASP A 57 -3.95 -13.53 -0.19
N SER A 58 -4.32 -12.27 -0.35
CA SER A 58 -3.57 -11.34 -1.18
C SER A 58 -2.88 -10.28 -0.34
N LEU A 59 -1.65 -9.96 -0.70
CA LEU A 59 -0.88 -8.92 -0.08
C LEU A 59 -0.98 -7.65 -0.91
N LEU A 60 -1.12 -6.51 -0.24
CA LEU A 60 -1.18 -5.21 -0.86
C LEU A 60 -0.15 -4.33 -0.17
N MET A 61 0.67 -3.65 -0.95
CA MET A 61 1.65 -2.69 -0.42
C MET A 61 1.16 -1.28 -0.65
N LEU A 62 1.51 -0.38 0.23
CA LEU A 62 1.16 1.03 0.05
C LEU A 62 2.13 1.93 0.78
N SER A 63 2.18 3.18 0.35
CA SER A 63 2.97 4.22 1.01
C SER A 63 2.31 5.57 0.80
N ASP A 64 2.74 6.52 1.63
CA ASP A 64 2.35 7.90 1.43
C ASP A 64 3.06 8.45 0.20
N GLU A 65 2.50 9.53 -0.34
CA GLU A 65 3.08 10.30 -1.42
C GLU A 65 4.23 11.14 -0.88
N PHE A 66 5.36 11.15 -1.58
CA PHE A 66 6.51 11.93 -1.14
C PHE A 66 6.95 12.92 -2.23
N PRO A 67 7.42 14.12 -1.84
CA PRO A 67 7.95 15.08 -2.81
C PRO A 67 9.15 14.49 -3.55
N GLY A 68 9.22 14.78 -4.84
CA GLY A 68 10.32 14.30 -5.67
C GLY A 68 10.16 12.89 -6.19
N SER A 69 9.12 12.18 -5.77
CA SER A 69 8.81 10.86 -6.28
C SER A 69 8.17 10.97 -7.67
N ASN A 70 8.41 9.96 -8.51
CA ASN A 70 7.75 9.88 -9.82
C ASN A 70 6.32 9.36 -9.70
N CYS A 71 5.91 8.94 -8.51
CA CYS A 71 4.59 8.39 -8.27
C CYS A 71 3.77 9.36 -7.44
N GLY A 72 2.55 9.61 -7.85
CA GLY A 72 1.61 10.43 -7.11
C GLY A 72 0.37 9.63 -6.77
N SER A 73 -0.40 10.12 -5.78
CA SER A 73 -1.67 9.50 -5.44
C SER A 73 -2.71 9.81 -6.52
N PRO A 74 -3.79 9.00 -6.61
CA PRO A 74 -4.89 9.34 -7.51
C PRO A 74 -5.47 10.71 -7.26
N GLU A 75 -5.50 11.17 -6.00
CA GLU A 75 -5.99 12.50 -5.68
C GLU A 75 -5.12 13.59 -6.30
N THR A 76 -3.81 13.45 -6.18
CA THR A 76 -2.86 14.42 -6.74
C THR A 76 -2.89 14.41 -8.27
N LEU A 77 -2.97 13.23 -8.86
CA LEU A 77 -2.99 13.07 -10.32
C LEU A 77 -4.37 13.32 -10.90
N LYS A 78 -5.39 13.38 -10.06
CA LYS A 78 -6.80 13.58 -10.46
C LYS A 78 -7.29 12.49 -11.38
N GLY A 79 -6.89 11.25 -11.09
CA GLY A 79 -7.31 10.11 -11.87
C GLY A 79 -6.47 8.90 -11.59
N THR A 80 -6.85 7.80 -12.19
CA THR A 80 -6.12 6.55 -12.06
C THR A 80 -6.34 5.71 -13.30
N THR A 81 -5.36 4.84 -13.60
CA THR A 81 -5.49 3.90 -14.70
C THR A 81 -5.70 2.49 -14.20
N CYS A 82 -5.85 2.32 -12.89
CA CYS A 82 -5.90 1.00 -12.28
C CYS A 82 -7.12 0.86 -11.38
N GLN A 83 -7.72 -0.31 -11.38
CA GLN A 83 -8.81 -0.66 -10.46
C GLN A 83 -8.42 -1.94 -9.72
N MET A 84 -8.86 -2.03 -8.47
CA MET A 84 -8.72 -3.25 -7.69
C MET A 84 -10.08 -3.96 -7.66
N TYR A 85 -10.07 -5.21 -8.02
CA TYR A 85 -11.26 -6.04 -7.98
C TYR A 85 -11.19 -6.91 -6.71
N VAL A 86 -12.13 -6.72 -5.85
CA VAL A 86 -12.14 -7.42 -4.57
C VAL A 86 -13.35 -8.34 -4.48
#